data_000896fee0489aed08027ce42fb59339
#
_entry.id   000896fee0489aed08027ce42fb59339
#
_cell.length_a   1.000
_cell.length_b   1.000
_cell.length_c   1.000
_cell.angle_alpha   90.00
_cell.angle_beta   90.00
_cell.angle_gamma   90.00
#
_symmetry.space_group_name_H-M   'P 1'
#
loop_
_entity.id
_entity.type
_entity.pdbx_description
1 polymer ?
#
loop_
_entity_poly.entity_id
_entity_poly.type
_entity_poly.pdbx_seq_one_letter_code
_entity_poly.pdbx_strand_id
1 'polypeptide(L)'
;MGEWLEAFGDAETVFCVTLTSALSGSCSSCRAAKQEYEANHPERKVYLIDSLSVGPEMTLIIERLRELILREMPPEYIYRSVQHYRKHTHLLFSLDKMQHCAENGRAEQSEAMGVGVMGVRAIGKASVRGDLEVLEKCRGRKQSLLSIISHMKELGYAGGRIL
;
A
#
# COMPACT_ATOMS: atom_id res chain seq x y z
N MET A 1 -5.64 6.38 -18.09
CA MET A 1 -6.06 7.77 -17.77
C MET A 1 -7.58 7.92 -17.89
N GLY A 2 -8.21 7.53 -18.99
CA GLY A 2 -9.67 7.63 -19.17
C GLY A 2 -10.50 6.99 -18.06
N GLU A 3 -10.15 5.80 -17.61
CA GLU A 3 -10.84 5.10 -16.51
C GLU A 3 -10.83 5.88 -15.18
N TRP A 4 -9.74 6.64 -14.91
CA TRP A 4 -9.68 7.50 -13.72
C TRP A 4 -10.62 8.69 -13.83
N LEU A 5 -10.67 9.35 -15.00
CA LEU A 5 -11.55 10.49 -15.24
C LEU A 5 -13.02 10.06 -15.18
N GLU A 6 -13.34 8.89 -15.74
CA GLU A 6 -14.66 8.28 -15.62
C GLU A 6 -15.04 7.99 -14.17
N ALA A 7 -14.10 7.44 -13.39
CA ALA A 7 -14.33 7.16 -11.97
C ALA A 7 -14.46 8.42 -11.10
N PHE A 8 -13.81 9.53 -11.48
CA PHE A 8 -13.98 10.83 -10.78
C PHE A 8 -15.37 11.42 -11.03
N GLY A 9 -15.94 11.19 -12.21
CA GLY A 9 -17.28 11.64 -12.57
C GLY A 9 -17.45 13.15 -12.43
N ASP A 10 -18.49 13.58 -11.72
CA ASP A 10 -18.83 14.97 -11.44
C ASP A 10 -18.60 15.37 -9.96
N ALA A 11 -17.85 14.59 -9.21
CA ALA A 11 -17.64 14.79 -7.78
C ALA A 11 -16.79 16.05 -7.49
N GLU A 12 -17.25 16.90 -6.58
CA GLU A 12 -16.49 18.08 -6.14
C GLU A 12 -15.21 17.68 -5.38
N THR A 13 -15.26 16.58 -4.64
CA THR A 13 -14.11 16.07 -3.87
C THR A 13 -13.95 14.57 -4.08
N VAL A 14 -12.74 14.17 -4.50
CA VAL A 14 -12.38 12.78 -4.75
C VAL A 14 -11.17 12.40 -3.89
N PHE A 15 -11.22 11.23 -3.25
CA PHE A 15 -10.08 10.62 -2.59
C PHE A 15 -9.67 9.35 -3.34
N CYS A 16 -8.42 9.30 -3.80
CA CYS A 16 -7.85 8.15 -4.50
C CYS A 16 -6.77 7.50 -3.66
N VAL A 17 -6.89 6.21 -3.38
CA VAL A 17 -5.84 5.40 -2.77
C VAL A 17 -5.28 4.47 -3.83
N THR A 18 -3.98 4.52 -4.07
CA THR A 18 -3.31 3.68 -5.07
C THR A 18 -2.35 2.68 -4.42
N LEU A 19 -2.05 1.61 -5.13
CA LEU A 19 -0.87 0.79 -4.84
C LEU A 19 0.37 1.67 -4.78
N THR A 20 1.35 1.23 -4.01
CA THR A 20 2.64 1.91 -3.92
C THR A 20 3.20 2.26 -5.30
N SER A 21 3.64 3.50 -5.45
CA SER A 21 4.26 3.99 -6.69
C SER A 21 5.59 3.30 -7.00
N ALA A 22 6.23 2.68 -6.00
CA ALA A 22 7.45 1.90 -6.18
C ALA A 22 7.23 0.60 -6.99
N LEU A 23 5.99 0.05 -6.99
CA LEU A 23 5.67 -1.23 -7.63
C LEU A 23 4.66 -1.11 -8.76
N SER A 24 3.96 0.01 -8.88
CA SER A 24 2.84 0.17 -9.83
C SER A 24 2.79 1.56 -10.44
N GLY A 25 2.49 1.62 -11.72
CA GLY A 25 2.22 2.86 -12.45
C GLY A 25 0.85 3.51 -12.11
N SER A 26 0.01 2.87 -11.27
CA SER A 26 -1.33 3.37 -10.94
C SER A 26 -1.31 4.76 -10.30
N CYS A 27 -0.35 5.02 -9.42
CA CYS A 27 -0.18 6.33 -8.79
C CYS A 27 0.17 7.42 -9.82
N SER A 28 1.07 7.14 -10.76
CA SER A 28 1.45 8.08 -11.83
C SER A 28 0.28 8.33 -12.79
N SER A 29 -0.45 7.29 -13.16
CA SER A 29 -1.64 7.39 -14.01
C SER A 29 -2.75 8.20 -13.33
N CYS A 30 -3.02 7.96 -12.04
CA CYS A 30 -3.98 8.73 -11.26
C CYS A 30 -3.56 10.20 -11.12
N ARG A 31 -2.26 10.47 -10.95
CA ARG A 31 -1.73 11.84 -10.87
C ARG A 31 -1.96 12.63 -12.15
N ALA A 32 -1.74 12.01 -13.31
CA ALA A 32 -2.01 12.63 -14.59
C ALA A 32 -3.52 12.94 -14.77
N ALA A 33 -4.38 11.98 -14.42
CA ALA A 33 -5.83 12.19 -14.47
C ALA A 33 -6.29 13.30 -13.51
N LYS A 34 -5.72 13.36 -12.29
CA LYS A 34 -5.97 14.44 -11.33
C LYS A 34 -5.64 15.80 -11.93
N GLN A 35 -4.48 15.96 -12.56
CA GLN A 35 -4.05 17.22 -13.17
C GLN A 35 -5.02 17.67 -14.27
N GLU A 36 -5.44 16.75 -15.12
CA GLU A 36 -6.41 17.02 -16.18
C GLU A 36 -7.79 17.38 -15.61
N TYR A 37 -8.25 16.63 -14.61
CA TYR A 37 -9.54 16.84 -13.97
C TYR A 37 -9.64 18.21 -13.29
N GLU A 38 -8.64 18.58 -12.48
CA GLU A 38 -8.59 19.86 -11.76
C GLU A 38 -8.34 21.05 -12.73
N ALA A 39 -7.65 20.84 -13.85
CA ALA A 39 -7.47 21.88 -14.85
C ALA A 39 -8.78 22.21 -15.60
N ASN A 40 -9.60 21.20 -15.87
CA ASN A 40 -10.90 21.36 -16.53
C ASN A 40 -12.01 21.80 -15.56
N HIS A 41 -11.82 21.58 -14.25
CA HIS A 41 -12.80 21.86 -13.19
C HIS A 41 -12.10 22.45 -11.96
N PRO A 42 -11.75 23.76 -12.00
CA PRO A 42 -10.97 24.40 -10.93
C PRO A 42 -11.64 24.38 -9.55
N GLU A 43 -12.95 24.22 -9.50
CA GLU A 43 -13.76 24.11 -8.28
C GLU A 43 -13.66 22.71 -7.61
N ARG A 44 -13.15 21.70 -8.37
CA ARG A 44 -13.09 20.32 -7.92
C ARG A 44 -11.71 19.95 -7.41
N LYS A 45 -11.64 18.99 -6.49
CA LYS A 45 -10.38 18.60 -5.86
C LYS A 45 -10.20 17.09 -5.78
N VAL A 46 -9.03 16.61 -6.20
CA VAL A 46 -8.64 15.20 -6.07
C VAL A 46 -7.48 15.06 -5.06
N TYR A 47 -7.71 14.30 -4.01
CA TYR A 47 -6.69 13.94 -3.01
C TYR A 47 -6.11 12.57 -3.34
N LEU A 48 -4.91 12.57 -3.91
CA LEU A 48 -4.19 11.34 -4.26
C LEU A 48 -3.36 10.86 -3.06
N ILE A 49 -3.59 9.64 -2.63
CA ILE A 49 -2.91 8.95 -1.54
C ILE A 49 -2.15 7.77 -2.13
N ASP A 50 -0.84 7.94 -2.28
CA ASP A 50 0.05 6.80 -2.51
C ASP A 50 0.13 5.99 -1.21
N SER A 51 -0.34 4.74 -1.22
CA SER A 51 -0.35 3.93 0.00
C SER A 51 1.05 3.60 0.51
N LEU A 52 2.06 3.65 -0.35
CA LEU A 52 3.41 3.09 -0.13
C LEU A 52 3.37 1.62 0.32
N SER A 53 2.30 0.91 -0.05
CA SER A 53 2.07 -0.47 0.36
C SER A 53 1.20 -1.21 -0.67
N VAL A 54 0.81 -2.43 -0.31
CA VAL A 54 -0.08 -3.30 -1.07
C VAL A 54 -1.04 -4.05 -0.15
N GLY A 55 -2.12 -4.61 -0.71
CA GLY A 55 -3.01 -5.57 -0.02
C GLY A 55 -3.59 -5.05 1.29
N PRO A 56 -3.43 -5.80 2.41
CA PRO A 56 -4.13 -5.52 3.67
C PRO A 56 -3.88 -4.12 4.24
N GLU A 57 -2.66 -3.58 4.11
CA GLU A 57 -2.35 -2.23 4.60
C GLU A 57 -3.16 -1.16 3.85
N MET A 58 -3.36 -1.33 2.53
CA MET A 58 -4.25 -0.43 1.77
C MET A 58 -5.69 -0.49 2.31
N THR A 59 -6.17 -1.66 2.71
CA THR A 59 -7.50 -1.82 3.31
C THR A 59 -7.62 -0.99 4.58
N LEU A 60 -6.62 -1.02 5.47
CA LEU A 60 -6.59 -0.19 6.69
C LEU A 60 -6.66 1.30 6.36
N ILE A 61 -5.91 1.75 5.35
CA ILE A 61 -5.91 3.15 4.88
C ILE A 61 -7.30 3.55 4.36
N ILE A 62 -7.91 2.70 3.52
CA ILE A 62 -9.25 2.94 2.95
C ILE A 62 -10.32 2.98 4.04
N GLU A 63 -10.26 2.09 5.02
CA GLU A 63 -11.21 2.07 6.13
C GLU A 63 -11.09 3.31 7.01
N ARG A 64 -9.87 3.78 7.27
CA ARG A 64 -9.65 5.03 7.99
C ARG A 64 -10.17 6.23 7.20
N LEU A 65 -9.93 6.25 5.90
CA LEU A 65 -10.49 7.26 4.99
C LEU A 65 -12.02 7.28 5.06
N ARG A 66 -12.65 6.10 4.91
CA ARG A 66 -14.09 5.95 4.99
C ARG A 66 -14.67 6.44 6.33
N GLU A 67 -14.02 6.11 7.45
CA GLU A 67 -14.44 6.55 8.79
C GLU A 67 -14.48 8.09 8.87
N LEU A 68 -13.45 8.76 8.39
CA LEU A 68 -13.35 10.22 8.45
C LEU A 68 -14.36 10.91 7.50
N ILE A 69 -14.61 10.32 6.33
CA ILE A 69 -15.65 10.79 5.40
C ILE A 69 -17.04 10.69 6.05
N LEU A 70 -17.35 9.55 6.66
CA LEU A 70 -18.65 9.34 7.34
C LEU A 70 -18.87 10.24 8.57
N ARG A 71 -17.79 10.79 9.12
CA ARG A 71 -17.84 11.81 10.18
C ARG A 71 -17.92 13.23 9.62
N GLU A 72 -18.07 13.39 8.31
CA GLU A 72 -18.18 14.68 7.62
C GLU A 72 -17.02 15.64 7.94
N MET A 73 -15.80 15.07 8.15
CA MET A 73 -14.64 15.89 8.43
C MET A 73 -14.22 16.68 7.18
N PRO A 74 -13.63 17.88 7.32
CA PRO A 74 -13.17 18.67 6.18
C PRO A 74 -12.15 17.90 5.33
N PRO A 75 -12.21 17.99 3.98
CA PRO A 75 -11.37 17.19 3.08
C PRO A 75 -9.86 17.29 3.34
N GLU A 76 -9.36 18.50 3.62
CA GLU A 76 -7.94 18.69 3.96
C GLU A 76 -7.56 18.01 5.28
N TYR A 77 -8.43 18.01 6.27
CA TYR A 77 -8.23 17.30 7.52
C TYR A 77 -8.20 15.79 7.28
N ILE A 78 -9.15 15.27 6.48
CA ILE A 78 -9.20 13.85 6.10
C ILE A 78 -7.86 13.44 5.46
N TYR A 79 -7.42 14.18 4.44
CA TYR A 79 -6.16 13.89 3.74
C TYR A 79 -4.97 13.84 4.69
N ARG A 80 -4.78 14.87 5.52
CA ARG A 80 -3.67 14.94 6.50
C ARG A 80 -3.74 13.83 7.54
N SER A 81 -4.94 13.53 8.04
CA SER A 81 -5.15 12.46 9.02
C SER A 81 -4.83 11.08 8.44
N VAL A 82 -5.22 10.81 7.19
CA VAL A 82 -4.89 9.55 6.51
C VAL A 82 -3.39 9.46 6.22
N GLN A 83 -2.74 10.54 5.79
CA GLN A 83 -1.28 10.59 5.61
C GLN A 83 -0.52 10.33 6.92
N HIS A 84 -1.05 10.83 8.04
CA HIS A 84 -0.48 10.54 9.36
C HIS A 84 -0.70 9.09 9.76
N TYR A 85 -1.93 8.57 9.62
CA TYR A 85 -2.30 7.19 9.95
C TYR A 85 -1.43 6.17 9.20
N ARG A 86 -1.18 6.38 7.89
CA ARG A 86 -0.31 5.54 7.06
C ARG A 86 1.10 5.37 7.64
N LYS A 87 1.64 6.35 8.36
CA LYS A 87 2.97 6.25 8.97
C LYS A 87 3.02 5.30 10.18
N HIS A 88 1.85 4.88 10.67
CA HIS A 88 1.69 4.00 11.83
C HIS A 88 1.05 2.66 11.46
N THR A 89 0.91 2.40 10.17
CA THR A 89 0.54 1.09 9.62
C THR A 89 1.76 0.41 9.04
N HIS A 90 1.77 -0.92 9.05
CA HIS A 90 2.90 -1.71 8.57
C HIS A 90 2.40 -2.95 7.85
N LEU A 91 2.96 -3.22 6.67
CA LEU A 91 2.79 -4.48 5.98
C LEU A 91 3.93 -5.42 6.36
N LEU A 92 3.59 -6.59 6.87
CA LEU A 92 4.48 -7.74 6.98
C LEU A 92 3.97 -8.86 6.09
N PHE A 93 4.87 -9.59 5.43
CA PHE A 93 4.50 -10.68 4.55
C PHE A 93 5.42 -11.89 4.71
N SER A 94 4.91 -13.06 4.36
CA SER A 94 5.67 -14.29 4.21
C SER A 94 5.44 -14.88 2.83
N LEU A 95 6.50 -15.00 2.03
CA LEU A 95 6.44 -15.54 0.67
C LEU A 95 7.21 -16.85 0.58
N ASP A 96 6.60 -17.88 -0.01
CA ASP A 96 7.22 -19.19 -0.24
C ASP A 96 7.64 -19.43 -1.69
N LYS A 97 7.08 -18.67 -2.63
CA LYS A 97 7.43 -18.72 -4.06
C LYS A 97 7.31 -17.33 -4.68
N MET A 98 8.29 -16.96 -5.48
CA MET A 98 8.32 -15.66 -6.18
C MET A 98 8.19 -15.80 -7.71
N GLN A 99 7.86 -17.00 -8.22
CA GLN A 99 7.79 -17.26 -9.66
C GLN A 99 6.89 -16.26 -10.40
N HIS A 100 5.74 -15.92 -9.83
CA HIS A 100 4.82 -14.95 -10.44
C HIS A 100 5.34 -13.50 -10.48
N CYS A 101 6.28 -13.13 -9.60
CA CYS A 101 6.90 -11.80 -9.67
C CYS A 101 7.86 -11.69 -10.85
N ALA A 102 8.62 -12.75 -11.14
CA ALA A 102 9.52 -12.82 -12.29
C ALA A 102 8.73 -12.77 -13.62
N GLU A 103 7.64 -13.53 -13.71
CA GLU A 103 6.76 -13.59 -14.89
C GLU A 103 6.09 -12.24 -15.21
N ASN A 104 5.90 -11.40 -14.24
CA ASN A 104 5.28 -10.06 -14.36
C ASN A 104 6.29 -8.91 -14.48
N GLY A 105 7.52 -9.17 -14.93
CA GLY A 105 8.56 -8.15 -15.15
C GLY A 105 9.19 -7.59 -13.88
N ARG A 106 9.03 -8.26 -12.73
CA ARG A 106 9.64 -7.93 -11.44
C ARG A 106 10.73 -8.93 -11.05
N ALA A 107 11.43 -9.48 -12.06
CA ALA A 107 12.47 -10.50 -11.91
C ALA A 107 13.60 -10.05 -10.96
N GLU A 108 14.09 -8.83 -11.10
CA GLU A 108 15.17 -8.27 -10.26
C GLU A 108 14.79 -8.27 -8.78
N GLN A 109 13.52 -7.95 -8.46
CA GLN A 109 13.01 -7.97 -7.08
C GLN A 109 12.92 -9.41 -6.55
N SER A 110 12.57 -10.38 -7.40
CA SER A 110 12.47 -11.79 -7.02
C SER A 110 13.84 -12.42 -6.79
N GLU A 111 14.84 -12.08 -7.59
CA GLU A 111 16.23 -12.55 -7.44
C GLU A 111 16.87 -11.97 -6.17
N ALA A 112 16.66 -10.68 -5.90
CA ALA A 112 17.11 -10.03 -4.66
C ALA A 112 16.52 -10.69 -3.40
N MET A 113 15.29 -11.18 -3.47
CA MET A 113 14.64 -11.89 -2.36
C MET A 113 15.13 -13.34 -2.20
N GLY A 114 15.80 -13.94 -3.22
CA GLY A 114 16.46 -15.25 -3.14
C GLY A 114 15.57 -16.40 -2.67
N VAL A 115 14.29 -16.39 -3.03
CA VAL A 115 13.31 -17.41 -2.68
C VAL A 115 13.21 -18.43 -3.82
N GLY A 116 13.87 -19.55 -3.69
CA GLY A 116 13.87 -20.62 -4.68
C GLY A 116 14.13 -22.00 -4.09
N VAL A 117 14.51 -22.05 -2.82
CA VAL A 117 14.80 -23.31 -2.12
C VAL A 117 13.54 -23.86 -1.49
N MET A 118 13.27 -25.14 -1.73
CA MET A 118 12.08 -25.84 -1.20
C MET A 118 11.98 -25.72 0.33
N GLY A 119 10.82 -25.23 0.78
CA GLY A 119 10.53 -25.02 2.22
C GLY A 119 11.14 -23.78 2.86
N VAL A 120 11.86 -22.94 2.10
CA VAL A 120 12.36 -21.64 2.57
C VAL A 120 11.34 -20.55 2.22
N ARG A 121 11.05 -19.69 3.20
CA ARG A 121 10.16 -18.53 3.09
C ARG A 121 10.92 -17.25 3.34
N ALA A 122 10.68 -16.24 2.53
CA ALA A 122 11.12 -14.88 2.83
C ALA A 122 10.08 -14.20 3.72
N ILE A 123 10.54 -13.60 4.80
CA ILE A 123 9.77 -12.69 5.63
C ILE A 123 10.20 -11.29 5.27
N GLY A 124 9.24 -10.42 5.05
CA GLY A 124 9.54 -9.06 4.65
C GLY A 124 8.49 -8.05 5.09
N LYS A 125 8.74 -6.80 4.75
CA LYS A 125 7.87 -5.66 5.01
C LYS A 125 7.80 -4.71 3.82
N ALA A 126 6.83 -3.82 3.81
CA ALA A 126 6.92 -2.62 2.98
C ALA A 126 7.91 -1.64 3.62
N SER A 127 8.79 -1.06 2.79
CA SER A 127 9.71 0.00 3.23
C SER A 127 8.97 1.34 3.39
N VAL A 128 9.64 2.31 3.99
CA VAL A 128 9.12 3.69 4.07
C VAL A 128 8.95 4.35 2.69
N ARG A 129 9.56 3.79 1.65
CA ARG A 129 9.43 4.24 0.25
C ARG A 129 8.42 3.41 -0.55
N GLY A 130 7.87 2.35 0.05
CA GLY A 130 6.89 1.47 -0.57
C GLY A 130 7.47 0.30 -1.38
N ASP A 131 8.79 0.08 -1.33
CA ASP A 131 9.42 -1.13 -1.85
C ASP A 131 9.16 -2.30 -0.92
N LEU A 132 9.28 -3.52 -1.43
CA LEU A 132 9.25 -4.72 -0.61
C LEU A 132 10.68 -5.08 -0.16
N GLU A 133 10.92 -5.08 1.14
CA GLU A 133 12.19 -5.43 1.77
C GLU A 133 12.12 -6.80 2.43
N VAL A 134 13.14 -7.64 2.18
CA VAL A 134 13.31 -8.91 2.92
C VAL A 134 14.02 -8.63 4.23
N LEU A 135 13.42 -9.05 5.32
CA LEU A 135 13.98 -8.96 6.67
C LEU A 135 14.81 -10.20 7.00
N GLU A 136 14.25 -11.38 6.73
CA GLU A 136 14.93 -12.64 6.98
C GLU A 136 14.38 -13.78 6.11
N LYS A 137 15.07 -14.93 6.15
CA LYS A 137 14.63 -16.18 5.53
C LYS A 137 14.49 -17.24 6.61
N CYS A 138 13.38 -17.95 6.61
CA CYS A 138 13.12 -19.02 7.58
C CYS A 138 12.59 -20.28 6.89
N ARG A 139 12.67 -21.42 7.56
CA ARG A 139 12.18 -22.70 7.04
C ARG A 139 10.88 -23.12 7.74
N GLY A 140 9.87 -23.38 6.90
CA GLY A 140 8.57 -23.89 7.35
C GLY A 140 7.62 -22.81 7.88
N ARG A 141 6.32 -23.15 7.86
CA ARG A 141 5.22 -22.22 8.18
C ARG A 141 5.24 -21.73 9.64
N LYS A 142 5.54 -22.63 10.58
CA LYS A 142 5.54 -22.28 12.01
C LYS A 142 6.59 -21.21 12.33
N GLN A 143 7.81 -21.40 11.80
CA GLN A 143 8.88 -20.44 12.02
C GLN A 143 8.57 -19.09 11.36
N SER A 144 7.96 -19.09 10.15
CA SER A 144 7.53 -17.86 9.50
C SER A 144 6.54 -17.06 10.33
N LEU A 145 5.56 -17.71 10.95
CA LEU A 145 4.57 -17.03 11.79
C LEU A 145 5.21 -16.45 13.06
N LEU A 146 6.12 -17.20 13.70
CA LEU A 146 6.85 -16.70 14.88
C LEU A 146 7.71 -15.48 14.52
N SER A 147 8.37 -15.51 13.37
CA SER A 147 9.14 -14.39 12.84
C SER A 147 8.28 -13.16 12.61
N ILE A 148 7.13 -13.29 11.92
CA ILE A 148 6.20 -12.18 11.73
C ILE A 148 5.77 -11.57 13.07
N ILE A 149 5.43 -12.40 14.06
CA ILE A 149 5.05 -11.94 15.41
C ILE A 149 6.20 -11.19 16.10
N SER A 150 7.45 -11.64 15.91
CA SER A 150 8.62 -10.94 16.44
C SER A 150 8.76 -9.56 15.82
N HIS A 151 8.71 -9.48 14.48
CA HIS A 151 8.82 -8.22 13.76
C HIS A 151 7.65 -7.26 14.04
N MET A 152 6.44 -7.76 14.29
CA MET A 152 5.32 -6.91 14.75
C MET A 152 5.68 -6.19 16.05
N LYS A 153 6.29 -6.89 17.02
CA LYS A 153 6.73 -6.29 18.29
C LYS A 153 7.84 -5.26 18.08
N GLU A 154 8.82 -5.58 17.25
CA GLU A 154 9.92 -4.68 16.88
C GLU A 154 9.43 -3.38 16.22
N LEU A 155 8.35 -3.48 15.40
CA LEU A 155 7.66 -2.35 14.81
C LEU A 155 6.74 -1.59 15.79
N GLY A 156 6.74 -1.98 17.06
CA GLY A 156 5.99 -1.28 18.11
C GLY A 156 4.52 -1.67 18.22
N TYR A 157 4.12 -2.84 17.66
CA TYR A 157 2.73 -3.28 17.80
C TYR A 157 2.37 -3.51 19.27
N ALA A 158 1.49 -2.68 19.79
CA ALA A 158 0.98 -2.72 21.17
C ALA A 158 -0.52 -3.07 21.23
N GLY A 159 -1.09 -3.52 20.14
CA GLY A 159 -2.52 -3.79 19.98
C GLY A 159 -3.11 -2.96 18.84
N GLY A 160 -4.31 -3.29 18.42
CA GLY A 160 -4.99 -2.64 17.31
C GLY A 160 -5.40 -3.62 16.22
N ARG A 161 -5.83 -3.09 15.08
CA ARG A 161 -6.35 -3.91 14.00
C ARG A 161 -5.24 -4.63 13.23
N ILE A 162 -5.50 -5.89 12.94
CA ILE A 162 -4.69 -6.75 12.06
C ILE A 162 -5.63 -7.28 10.96
N LEU A 163 -5.16 -7.33 9.73
CA LEU A 163 -5.87 -7.88 8.58
C LEU A 163 -5.09 -9.03 7.96
#